data_9be409a52aa2679b535a5aeceeb98562
#
_entry.id   9be409a52aa2679b535a5aeceeb98562
#
_cell.length_a   1.000
_cell.length_b   1.000
_cell.length_c   1.000
_cell.angle_alpha   90.00
_cell.angle_beta   90.00
_cell.angle_gamma   90.00
#
_symmetry.space_group_name_H-M   'P 1'
#
loop_
_entity.id
_entity.type
_entity.pdbx_description
1 polymer ?
#
loop_
_entity_poly.entity_id
_entity_poly.type
_entity_poly.pdbx_seq_one_letter_code
_entity_poly.pdbx_strand_id
1 'polypeptide(L)'
;WSASLRYFFMLPFLIVIVAIRGKRGFRVLASEIKQHPGGWLIWSFVGFVLFYAPLTFAAAFGPGWLVSGTWQFTIIAGVLLAPLFVTVLAGKTTRAKIPLVSLGISGIILIGILLIQIPQAQSVDAKSLLLGILPVVVAAFAYPLGNRKMMALCGGRVDPFQRVLGMTIASLPAWIVLAVYALFTVGAPSSSQVFQSLLVAVSSGVIATILFFIATDRVRNDQGKLA
;
A
#
# COMPACT_ATOMS: atom_id res chain seq x y z
N TRP A 1 -15.72 -0.71 -7.94
CA TRP A 1 -15.61 -2.16 -7.76
C TRP A 1 -14.17 -2.68 -7.71
N SER A 2 -13.31 -2.32 -8.64
CA SER A 2 -11.97 -2.92 -8.79
C SER A 2 -11.14 -2.95 -7.51
N ALA A 3 -11.19 -1.88 -6.71
CA ALA A 3 -10.48 -1.82 -5.44
C ALA A 3 -11.06 -2.83 -4.41
N SER A 4 -12.37 -2.82 -4.20
CA SER A 4 -13.02 -3.69 -3.23
C SER A 4 -12.88 -5.18 -3.60
N LEU A 5 -13.12 -5.51 -4.87
CA LEU A 5 -13.00 -6.88 -5.39
C LEU A 5 -11.58 -7.43 -5.19
N ARG A 6 -10.54 -6.61 -5.42
CA ARG A 6 -9.17 -7.04 -5.17
C ARG A 6 -8.99 -7.53 -3.73
N TYR A 7 -9.44 -6.77 -2.74
CA TYR A 7 -9.26 -7.13 -1.34
C TYR A 7 -10.17 -8.28 -0.90
N PHE A 8 -11.36 -8.39 -1.47
CA PHE A 8 -12.24 -9.54 -1.24
C PHE A 8 -11.60 -10.83 -1.77
N PHE A 9 -11.02 -10.80 -2.96
CA PHE A 9 -10.33 -11.96 -3.53
C PHE A 9 -9.00 -12.27 -2.84
N MET A 10 -8.27 -11.28 -2.33
CA MET A 10 -7.05 -11.53 -1.54
C MET A 10 -7.32 -12.36 -0.29
N LEU A 11 -8.47 -12.14 0.37
CA LEU A 11 -8.77 -12.70 1.68
C LEU A 11 -8.71 -14.24 1.70
N PRO A 12 -9.40 -15.01 0.83
CA PRO A 12 -9.36 -16.47 0.85
C PRO A 12 -7.94 -17.01 0.62
N PHE A 13 -7.17 -16.43 -0.30
CA PHE A 13 -5.80 -16.86 -0.55
C PHE A 13 -4.90 -16.64 0.68
N LEU A 14 -5.01 -15.49 1.33
CA LEU A 14 -4.24 -15.18 2.53
C LEU A 14 -4.63 -16.08 3.71
N ILE A 15 -5.91 -16.39 3.87
CA ILE A 15 -6.39 -17.34 4.88
C ILE A 15 -5.76 -18.72 4.65
N VAL A 16 -5.79 -19.22 3.42
CA VAL A 16 -5.18 -20.51 3.06
C VAL A 16 -3.68 -20.51 3.33
N ILE A 17 -2.96 -19.47 2.92
CA ILE A 17 -1.51 -19.35 3.13
C ILE A 17 -1.18 -19.39 4.63
N VAL A 18 -1.88 -18.61 5.45
CA VAL A 18 -1.65 -18.60 6.92
C VAL A 18 -2.06 -19.92 7.56
N ALA A 19 -3.13 -20.57 7.07
CA ALA A 19 -3.58 -21.88 7.57
C ALA A 19 -2.55 -23.00 7.33
N ILE A 20 -1.95 -23.05 6.14
CA ILE A 20 -0.89 -24.02 5.79
C ILE A 20 0.34 -23.83 6.69
N ARG A 21 0.66 -22.60 7.09
CA ARG A 21 1.77 -22.28 7.98
C ARG A 21 1.50 -22.61 9.46
N GLY A 22 0.30 -23.01 9.79
CA GLY A 22 -0.10 -23.53 11.10
C GLY A 22 -1.14 -22.67 11.84
N LYS A 23 -2.05 -23.35 12.51
CA LYS A 23 -3.16 -22.72 13.25
C LYS A 23 -2.74 -21.72 14.35
N ARG A 24 -1.51 -21.83 14.86
CA ARG A 24 -0.95 -20.88 15.83
C ARG A 24 -0.90 -19.46 15.27
N GLY A 25 -0.72 -19.32 13.95
CA GLY A 25 -0.65 -18.05 13.26
C GLY A 25 -1.91 -17.20 13.44
N PHE A 26 -3.09 -17.81 13.35
CA PHE A 26 -4.36 -17.09 13.56
C PHE A 26 -4.55 -16.63 15.01
N ARG A 27 -4.11 -17.42 16.00
CA ARG A 27 -4.21 -17.03 17.43
C ARG A 27 -3.32 -15.83 17.73
N VAL A 28 -2.08 -15.83 17.21
CA VAL A 28 -1.15 -14.70 17.36
C VAL A 28 -1.73 -13.46 16.73
N LEU A 29 -2.20 -13.55 15.48
CA LEU A 29 -2.81 -12.43 14.78
C LEU A 29 -4.05 -11.88 15.51
N ALA A 30 -4.95 -12.76 15.94
CA ALA A 30 -6.16 -12.37 16.67
C ALA A 30 -5.83 -11.68 18.00
N SER A 31 -4.80 -12.18 18.72
CA SER A 31 -4.32 -11.55 19.95
C SER A 31 -3.77 -10.14 19.70
N GLU A 32 -2.96 -9.97 18.68
CA GLU A 32 -2.38 -8.66 18.31
C GLU A 32 -3.44 -7.64 17.89
N ILE A 33 -4.43 -8.07 17.09
CA ILE A 33 -5.55 -7.19 16.71
C ILE A 33 -6.36 -6.77 17.94
N LYS A 34 -6.64 -7.71 18.87
CA LYS A 34 -7.37 -7.40 20.10
C LYS A 34 -6.62 -6.49 21.05
N GLN A 35 -5.29 -6.58 21.10
CA GLN A 35 -4.47 -5.71 21.96
C GLN A 35 -4.37 -4.27 21.42
N HIS A 36 -4.38 -4.10 20.10
CA HIS A 36 -4.19 -2.82 19.44
C HIS A 36 -5.23 -2.53 18.33
N PRO A 37 -6.55 -2.62 18.61
CA PRO A 37 -7.58 -2.58 17.56
C PRO A 37 -7.57 -1.28 16.76
N GLY A 38 -7.42 -0.12 17.43
CA GLY A 38 -7.34 1.19 16.78
C GLY A 38 -6.11 1.31 15.88
N GLY A 39 -4.96 0.81 16.30
CA GLY A 39 -3.75 0.80 15.49
C GLY A 39 -3.90 -0.05 14.23
N TRP A 40 -4.50 -1.24 14.35
CA TRP A 40 -4.79 -2.09 13.20
C TRP A 40 -5.77 -1.43 12.22
N LEU A 41 -6.85 -0.82 12.71
CA LEU A 41 -7.80 -0.10 11.84
C LEU A 41 -7.14 1.08 11.12
N ILE A 42 -6.47 1.97 11.86
CA ILE A 42 -5.88 3.19 11.28
C ILE A 42 -4.79 2.85 10.27
N TRP A 43 -3.83 2.01 10.64
CA TRP A 43 -2.70 1.74 9.75
C TRP A 43 -3.05 0.82 8.59
N SER A 44 -4.08 -0.03 8.73
CA SER A 44 -4.65 -0.77 7.59
C SER A 44 -5.42 0.14 6.66
N PHE A 45 -6.19 1.09 7.20
CA PHE A 45 -6.86 2.10 6.38
C PHE A 45 -5.84 2.95 5.61
N VAL A 46 -4.82 3.47 6.27
CA VAL A 46 -3.78 4.28 5.60
C VAL A 46 -3.01 3.44 4.58
N GLY A 47 -2.49 2.28 4.96
CA GLY A 47 -1.62 1.48 4.10
C GLY A 47 -2.33 0.73 2.97
N PHE A 48 -3.63 0.45 3.10
CA PHE A 48 -4.38 -0.32 2.10
C PHE A 48 -5.50 0.49 1.46
N VAL A 49 -6.35 1.19 2.24
CA VAL A 49 -7.50 1.90 1.67
C VAL A 49 -7.05 3.23 1.06
N LEU A 50 -6.38 4.08 1.84
CA LEU A 50 -5.89 5.39 1.39
C LEU A 50 -4.77 5.27 0.33
N PHE A 51 -4.17 4.10 0.20
CA PHE A 51 -3.28 3.74 -0.90
C PHE A 51 -4.06 3.34 -2.16
N TYR A 52 -4.90 2.30 -2.07
CA TYR A 52 -5.39 1.64 -3.28
C TYR A 52 -6.66 2.26 -3.85
N ALA A 53 -7.52 2.85 -3.03
CA ALA A 53 -8.72 3.52 -3.51
C ALA A 53 -8.39 4.77 -4.36
N PRO A 54 -7.50 5.70 -3.91
CA PRO A 54 -7.09 6.81 -4.75
C PRO A 54 -6.33 6.37 -6.01
N LEU A 55 -5.51 5.32 -5.94
CA LEU A 55 -4.77 4.78 -7.08
C LEU A 55 -5.73 4.26 -8.16
N THR A 56 -6.75 3.49 -7.77
CA THR A 56 -7.78 2.99 -8.70
C THR A 56 -8.69 4.09 -9.21
N PHE A 57 -8.96 5.11 -8.39
CA PHE A 57 -9.69 6.30 -8.81
C PHE A 57 -8.91 7.05 -9.90
N ALA A 58 -7.63 7.33 -9.69
CA ALA A 58 -6.78 7.98 -10.67
C ALA A 58 -6.74 7.23 -12.01
N ALA A 59 -6.68 5.89 -11.95
CA ALA A 59 -6.69 5.05 -13.15
C ALA A 59 -8.00 5.08 -13.95
N ALA A 60 -9.10 5.59 -13.38
CA ALA A 60 -10.35 5.80 -14.09
C ALA A 60 -10.36 7.13 -14.87
N PHE A 61 -9.53 8.10 -14.52
CA PHE A 61 -9.51 9.44 -15.11
C PHE A 61 -8.24 9.75 -15.90
N GLY A 62 -7.13 9.09 -15.56
CA GLY A 62 -5.84 9.31 -16.21
C GLY A 62 -5.38 8.12 -17.03
N PRO A 63 -4.58 8.34 -18.08
CA PRO A 63 -3.96 7.25 -18.84
C PRO A 63 -2.97 6.47 -17.98
N GLY A 64 -2.79 5.18 -18.28
CA GLY A 64 -1.96 4.27 -17.49
C GLY A 64 -0.52 4.75 -17.28
N TRP A 65 0.08 5.41 -18.29
CA TRP A 65 1.43 5.99 -18.19
C TRP A 65 1.51 7.08 -17.12
N LEU A 66 0.47 7.92 -16.98
CA LEU A 66 0.41 9.00 -16.00
C LEU A 66 0.35 8.42 -14.58
N VAL A 67 -0.52 7.44 -14.35
CA VAL A 67 -0.68 6.78 -13.06
C VAL A 67 0.59 6.03 -12.66
N SER A 68 1.15 5.23 -13.58
CA SER A 68 2.37 4.44 -13.31
C SER A 68 3.61 5.31 -13.10
N GLY A 69 3.75 6.37 -13.87
CA GLY A 69 4.86 7.31 -13.70
C GLY A 69 4.77 8.12 -12.42
N THR A 70 3.58 8.65 -12.10
CA THR A 70 3.34 9.35 -10.82
C THR A 70 3.53 8.44 -9.62
N TRP A 71 3.19 7.15 -9.74
CA TRP A 71 3.40 6.17 -8.68
C TRP A 71 4.87 6.03 -8.27
N GLN A 72 5.82 6.28 -9.16
CA GLN A 72 7.25 6.27 -8.83
C GLN A 72 7.63 7.32 -7.76
N PHE A 73 6.77 8.31 -7.53
CA PHE A 73 6.92 9.25 -6.42
C PHE A 73 6.97 8.55 -5.06
N THR A 74 6.49 7.30 -4.97
CA THR A 74 6.59 6.45 -3.77
C THR A 74 8.04 6.31 -3.28
N ILE A 75 9.03 6.33 -4.18
CA ILE A 75 10.45 6.24 -3.86
C ILE A 75 10.87 7.45 -3.00
N ILE A 76 10.50 8.67 -3.42
CA ILE A 76 10.78 9.88 -2.63
C ILE A 76 9.92 9.94 -1.37
N ALA A 77 8.63 9.57 -1.46
CA ALA A 77 7.74 9.56 -0.30
C ALA A 77 8.30 8.68 0.83
N GLY A 78 8.84 7.51 0.49
CA GLY A 78 9.50 6.63 1.47
C GLY A 78 10.66 7.30 2.20
N VAL A 79 11.50 8.05 1.47
CA VAL A 79 12.64 8.80 2.03
C VAL A 79 12.16 9.97 2.91
N LEU A 80 11.20 10.76 2.42
CA LEU A 80 10.67 11.94 3.14
C LEU A 80 9.95 11.58 4.44
N LEU A 81 9.38 10.38 4.51
CA LEU A 81 8.70 9.89 5.70
C LEU A 81 9.67 9.41 6.80
N ALA A 82 10.98 9.29 6.53
CA ALA A 82 11.97 8.79 7.50
C ALA A 82 11.89 9.48 8.88
N PRO A 83 11.75 10.82 9.02
CA PRO A 83 11.69 11.49 10.33
C PRO A 83 10.45 11.14 11.17
N LEU A 84 9.43 10.55 10.57
CA LEU A 84 8.22 10.08 11.29
C LEU A 84 8.46 8.75 12.04
N PHE A 85 9.64 8.15 11.84
CA PHE A 85 10.02 6.88 12.46
C PHE A 85 11.17 7.08 13.43
N VAL A 86 11.18 6.23 14.44
CA VAL A 86 12.16 6.27 15.52
C VAL A 86 13.10 5.07 15.38
N THR A 87 14.39 5.31 15.46
CA THR A 87 15.41 4.27 15.49
C THR A 87 16.00 4.19 16.89
N VAL A 88 16.16 2.98 17.40
CA VAL A 88 16.88 2.75 18.68
C VAL A 88 18.31 2.36 18.33
N LEU A 89 19.26 3.27 18.57
CA LEU A 89 20.69 3.04 18.39
C LEU A 89 21.38 3.12 19.75
N ALA A 90 22.07 2.06 20.14
CA ALA A 90 22.81 1.99 21.41
C ALA A 90 21.99 2.42 22.65
N GLY A 91 20.72 2.00 22.73
CA GLY A 91 19.80 2.34 23.83
C GLY A 91 19.26 3.78 23.80
N LYS A 92 19.65 4.61 22.83
CA LYS A 92 19.09 5.95 22.62
C LYS A 92 18.05 5.94 21.51
N THR A 93 16.88 6.47 21.82
CA THR A 93 15.79 6.67 20.89
C THR A 93 16.01 7.95 20.10
N THR A 94 16.30 7.84 18.80
CA THR A 94 16.50 8.99 17.91
C THR A 94 15.53 8.93 16.72
N ARG A 95 15.10 10.10 16.24
CA ARG A 95 14.35 10.16 14.99
C ARG A 95 15.27 9.85 13.81
N ALA A 96 14.80 9.06 12.87
CA ALA A 96 15.55 8.78 11.66
C ALA A 96 15.76 10.08 10.86
N LYS A 97 16.97 10.29 10.37
CA LYS A 97 17.30 11.42 9.49
C LYS A 97 16.96 11.06 8.05
N ILE A 98 16.64 12.07 7.24
CA ILE A 98 16.44 11.89 5.79
C ILE A 98 17.80 11.51 5.19
N PRO A 99 17.93 10.34 4.52
CA PRO A 99 19.16 9.95 3.84
C PRO A 99 19.29 10.77 2.53
N LEU A 100 20.07 11.86 2.59
CA LEU A 100 20.21 12.81 1.48
C LEU A 100 20.75 12.18 0.19
N VAL A 101 21.62 11.18 0.29
CA VAL A 101 22.14 10.44 -0.86
C VAL A 101 21.00 9.66 -1.56
N SER A 102 20.20 8.92 -0.80
CA SER A 102 19.04 8.22 -1.34
C SER A 102 18.04 9.20 -1.94
N LEU A 103 17.80 10.34 -1.30
CA LEU A 103 16.93 11.40 -1.83
C LEU A 103 17.44 11.95 -3.15
N GLY A 104 18.74 12.21 -3.27
CA GLY A 104 19.37 12.70 -4.51
C GLY A 104 19.23 11.69 -5.65
N ILE A 105 19.53 10.41 -5.40
CA ILE A 105 19.38 9.34 -6.40
C ILE A 105 17.91 9.20 -6.82
N SER A 106 16.99 9.21 -5.86
CA SER A 106 15.54 9.15 -6.15
C SER A 106 15.06 10.34 -6.96
N GLY A 107 15.60 11.53 -6.69
CA GLY A 107 15.34 12.74 -7.47
C GLY A 107 15.77 12.62 -8.92
N ILE A 108 16.97 12.09 -9.18
CA ILE A 108 17.47 11.84 -10.54
C ILE A 108 16.57 10.87 -11.29
N ILE A 109 16.15 9.77 -10.64
CA ILE A 109 15.23 8.78 -11.22
C ILE A 109 13.91 9.44 -11.59
N LEU A 110 13.32 10.26 -10.71
CA LEU A 110 12.07 10.97 -11.00
C LEU A 110 12.21 11.97 -12.13
N ILE A 111 13.30 12.70 -12.20
CA ILE A 111 13.57 13.62 -13.34
C ILE A 111 13.58 12.82 -14.64
N GLY A 112 14.27 11.69 -14.70
CA GLY A 112 14.27 10.81 -15.87
C GLY A 112 12.85 10.34 -16.27
N ILE A 113 12.04 9.95 -15.30
CA ILE A 113 10.65 9.53 -15.53
C ILE A 113 9.81 10.71 -16.07
N LEU A 114 9.94 11.90 -15.47
CA LEU A 114 9.23 13.10 -15.93
C LEU A 114 9.60 13.46 -17.37
N LEU A 115 10.89 13.43 -17.72
CA LEU A 115 11.35 13.71 -19.08
C LEU A 115 10.72 12.78 -20.13
N ILE A 116 10.59 11.48 -19.80
CA ILE A 116 9.94 10.50 -20.68
C ILE A 116 8.44 10.80 -20.85
N GLN A 117 7.78 11.40 -19.84
CA GLN A 117 6.35 11.65 -19.85
C GLN A 117 5.95 12.99 -20.48
N ILE A 118 6.87 13.97 -20.59
CA ILE A 118 6.58 15.30 -21.15
C ILE A 118 5.88 15.24 -22.52
N PRO A 119 6.36 14.46 -23.51
CA PRO A 119 5.71 14.41 -24.81
C PRO A 119 4.25 13.89 -24.75
N GLN A 120 3.98 12.98 -23.83
CA GLN A 120 2.65 12.38 -23.66
C GLN A 120 1.68 13.32 -22.91
N ALA A 121 2.22 14.18 -22.02
CA ALA A 121 1.42 15.12 -21.23
C ALA A 121 0.74 16.19 -22.09
N GLN A 122 1.29 16.52 -23.25
CA GLN A 122 0.72 17.51 -24.18
C GLN A 122 -0.64 17.09 -24.76
N SER A 123 -0.97 15.81 -24.74
CA SER A 123 -2.24 15.25 -25.24
C SER A 123 -3.33 15.12 -24.18
N VAL A 124 -3.06 15.50 -22.92
CA VAL A 124 -3.96 15.28 -21.78
C VAL A 124 -4.44 16.63 -21.24
N ASP A 125 -5.75 16.77 -21.03
CA ASP A 125 -6.32 17.98 -20.46
C ASP A 125 -5.95 18.16 -18.98
N ALA A 126 -5.99 19.41 -18.50
CA ALA A 126 -5.55 19.78 -17.15
C ALA A 126 -6.37 19.07 -16.04
N LYS A 127 -7.66 18.79 -16.26
CA LYS A 127 -8.52 18.09 -15.30
C LYS A 127 -8.09 16.63 -15.16
N SER A 128 -7.86 15.93 -16.27
CA SER A 128 -7.36 14.56 -16.29
C SER A 128 -5.95 14.44 -15.68
N LEU A 129 -5.08 15.42 -15.92
CA LEU A 129 -3.78 15.50 -15.23
C LEU A 129 -3.96 15.62 -13.71
N LEU A 130 -4.80 16.54 -13.24
CA LEU A 130 -5.02 16.74 -11.81
C LEU A 130 -5.62 15.52 -11.12
N LEU A 131 -6.68 14.93 -11.72
CA LEU A 131 -7.35 13.74 -11.18
C LEU A 131 -6.50 12.47 -11.31
N GLY A 132 -5.57 12.42 -12.25
CA GLY A 132 -4.61 11.32 -12.41
C GLY A 132 -3.40 11.44 -11.48
N ILE A 133 -2.95 12.65 -11.13
CA ILE A 133 -1.73 12.87 -10.34
C ILE A 133 -2.04 12.93 -8.84
N LEU A 134 -2.96 13.81 -8.41
CA LEU A 134 -3.16 14.11 -6.99
C LEU A 134 -3.53 12.88 -6.15
N PRO A 135 -4.48 12.02 -6.56
CA PRO A 135 -4.78 10.82 -5.80
C PRO A 135 -3.61 9.82 -5.74
N VAL A 136 -2.80 9.74 -6.81
CA VAL A 136 -1.61 8.88 -6.82
C VAL A 136 -0.54 9.39 -5.87
N VAL A 137 -0.33 10.70 -5.77
CA VAL A 137 0.58 11.30 -4.79
C VAL A 137 0.13 10.98 -3.36
N VAL A 138 -1.16 11.10 -3.06
CA VAL A 138 -1.71 10.68 -1.75
C VAL A 138 -1.41 9.20 -1.50
N ALA A 139 -1.67 8.33 -2.47
CA ALA A 139 -1.40 6.91 -2.38
C ALA A 139 0.10 6.62 -2.16
N ALA A 140 0.98 7.38 -2.83
CA ALA A 140 2.44 7.23 -2.74
C ALA A 140 2.99 7.51 -1.33
N PHE A 141 2.39 8.41 -0.57
CA PHE A 141 2.71 8.62 0.84
C PHE A 141 2.00 7.63 1.76
N ALA A 142 0.73 7.31 1.49
CA ALA A 142 -0.07 6.46 2.33
C ALA A 142 0.50 5.03 2.42
N TYR A 143 0.97 4.47 1.31
CA TYR A 143 1.47 3.11 1.24
C TYR A 143 2.68 2.86 2.16
N PRO A 144 3.82 3.58 2.03
CA PRO A 144 4.96 3.38 2.93
C PRO A 144 4.66 3.79 4.37
N LEU A 145 3.85 4.84 4.59
CA LEU A 145 3.48 5.28 5.93
C LEU A 145 2.70 4.20 6.68
N GLY A 146 1.61 3.71 6.11
CA GLY A 146 0.76 2.70 6.73
C GLY A 146 1.51 1.40 6.98
N ASN A 147 2.30 0.93 6.01
CA ASN A 147 3.07 -0.31 6.13
C ASN A 147 4.17 -0.23 7.20
N ARG A 148 4.92 0.87 7.25
CA ARG A 148 5.98 1.06 8.26
C ARG A 148 5.41 1.24 9.66
N LYS A 149 4.31 2.00 9.81
CA LYS A 149 3.64 2.15 11.11
C LYS A 149 3.03 0.85 11.59
N MET A 150 2.43 0.05 10.70
CA MET A 150 1.95 -1.30 11.04
C MET A 150 3.11 -2.22 11.43
N MET A 151 4.24 -2.18 10.70
CA MET A 151 5.43 -2.96 11.04
C MET A 151 5.98 -2.59 12.42
N ALA A 152 6.02 -1.29 12.75
CA ALA A 152 6.43 -0.79 14.06
C ALA A 152 5.45 -1.23 15.16
N LEU A 153 4.14 -1.15 14.91
CA LEU A 153 3.09 -1.60 15.84
C LEU A 153 3.25 -3.08 16.17
N CYS A 154 3.48 -3.93 15.16
CA CYS A 154 3.65 -5.37 15.34
C CYS A 154 4.96 -5.75 16.05
N GLY A 155 6.01 -4.93 15.93
CA GLY A 155 7.30 -5.12 16.61
C GLY A 155 7.96 -6.49 16.36
N GLY A 156 7.64 -7.16 15.24
CA GLY A 156 8.12 -8.50 14.90
C GLY A 156 7.37 -9.66 15.56
N ARG A 157 6.28 -9.40 16.31
CA ARG A 157 5.44 -10.45 16.93
C ARG A 157 4.56 -11.18 15.91
N VAL A 158 4.30 -10.53 14.78
CA VAL A 158 3.49 -11.06 13.66
C VAL A 158 4.39 -11.18 12.44
N ASP A 159 4.35 -12.30 11.76
CA ASP A 159 5.10 -12.51 10.52
C ASP A 159 4.49 -11.72 9.33
N PRO A 160 5.22 -11.54 8.21
CA PRO A 160 4.71 -10.81 7.05
C PRO A 160 3.37 -11.33 6.51
N PHE A 161 3.15 -12.65 6.48
CA PHE A 161 1.92 -13.24 5.96
C PHE A 161 0.73 -12.92 6.86
N GLN A 162 0.90 -13.06 8.17
CA GLN A 162 -0.10 -12.70 9.18
C GLN A 162 -0.40 -11.20 9.11
N ARG A 163 0.63 -10.36 8.94
CA ARG A 163 0.47 -8.90 8.86
C ARG A 163 -0.35 -8.50 7.63
N VAL A 164 -0.07 -9.07 6.45
CA VAL A 164 -0.88 -8.81 5.24
C VAL A 164 -2.32 -9.28 5.45
N LEU A 165 -2.54 -10.48 5.99
CA LEU A 165 -3.88 -10.98 6.30
C LEU A 165 -4.62 -10.06 7.28
N GLY A 166 -3.97 -9.67 8.38
CA GLY A 166 -4.56 -8.79 9.39
C GLY A 166 -4.92 -7.42 8.84
N MET A 167 -4.03 -6.81 8.05
CA MET A 167 -4.32 -5.54 7.40
C MET A 167 -5.45 -5.67 6.37
N THR A 168 -5.52 -6.77 5.64
CA THR A 168 -6.63 -7.04 4.72
C THR A 168 -7.94 -7.12 5.50
N ILE A 169 -8.01 -7.92 6.58
CA ILE A 169 -9.21 -8.04 7.42
C ILE A 169 -9.61 -6.69 8.03
N ALA A 170 -8.67 -5.95 8.61
CA ALA A 170 -8.93 -4.68 9.25
C ALA A 170 -9.38 -3.57 8.27
N SER A 171 -9.05 -3.71 6.98
CA SER A 171 -9.49 -2.78 5.92
C SER A 171 -10.86 -3.16 5.31
N LEU A 172 -11.37 -4.38 5.56
CA LEU A 172 -12.63 -4.85 4.97
C LEU A 172 -13.84 -3.91 5.18
N PRO A 173 -14.04 -3.29 6.36
CA PRO A 173 -15.17 -2.37 6.55
C PRO A 173 -15.20 -1.25 5.50
N ALA A 174 -14.06 -0.65 5.17
CA ALA A 174 -13.99 0.38 4.15
C ALA A 174 -14.27 -0.17 2.75
N TRP A 175 -13.77 -1.36 2.44
CA TRP A 175 -14.02 -2.01 1.14
C TRP A 175 -15.47 -2.41 0.97
N ILE A 176 -16.14 -2.84 2.03
CA ILE A 176 -17.59 -3.14 2.02
C ILE A 176 -18.37 -1.85 1.76
N VAL A 177 -18.06 -0.75 2.46
CA VAL A 177 -18.72 0.54 2.21
C VAL A 177 -18.56 0.99 0.77
N LEU A 178 -17.34 0.91 0.21
CA LEU A 178 -17.10 1.26 -1.19
C LEU A 178 -17.80 0.32 -2.18
N ALA A 179 -17.89 -0.97 -1.87
CA ALA A 179 -18.61 -1.94 -2.70
C ALA A 179 -20.12 -1.67 -2.70
N VAL A 180 -20.68 -1.39 -1.52
CA VAL A 180 -22.10 -1.02 -1.37
C VAL A 180 -22.39 0.28 -2.12
N TYR A 181 -21.55 1.30 -1.96
CA TYR A 181 -21.66 2.54 -2.73
C TYR A 181 -21.64 2.28 -4.26
N ALA A 182 -20.69 1.46 -4.73
CA ALA A 182 -20.59 1.11 -6.14
C ALA A 182 -21.84 0.35 -6.64
N LEU A 183 -22.40 -0.55 -5.81
CA LEU A 183 -23.61 -1.29 -6.15
C LEU A 183 -24.79 -0.36 -6.42
N PHE A 184 -24.97 0.67 -5.60
CA PHE A 184 -26.08 1.62 -5.75
C PHE A 184 -25.85 2.67 -6.83
N THR A 185 -24.58 2.98 -7.18
CA THR A 185 -24.28 4.05 -8.15
C THR A 185 -24.03 3.54 -9.58
N VAL A 186 -23.39 2.38 -9.72
CA VAL A 186 -23.00 1.82 -11.02
C VAL A 186 -23.54 0.40 -11.28
N GLY A 187 -24.23 -0.19 -10.29
CA GLY A 187 -24.77 -1.56 -10.38
C GLY A 187 -23.71 -2.64 -10.12
N ALA A 188 -24.03 -3.88 -10.52
CA ALA A 188 -23.13 -5.03 -10.32
C ALA A 188 -21.88 -4.94 -11.21
N PRO A 189 -20.73 -5.48 -10.75
CA PRO A 189 -19.51 -5.49 -11.55
C PRO A 189 -19.67 -6.42 -12.77
N SER A 190 -19.07 -6.04 -13.90
CA SER A 190 -19.03 -6.91 -15.07
C SER A 190 -18.14 -8.14 -14.86
N SER A 191 -18.39 -9.23 -15.59
CA SER A 191 -17.57 -10.45 -15.53
C SER A 191 -16.10 -10.17 -15.84
N SER A 192 -15.81 -9.29 -16.80
CA SER A 192 -14.45 -8.86 -17.13
C SER A 192 -13.78 -8.15 -15.94
N GLN A 193 -14.49 -7.24 -15.27
CA GLN A 193 -13.99 -6.52 -14.10
C GLN A 193 -13.72 -7.48 -12.94
N VAL A 194 -14.59 -8.46 -12.71
CA VAL A 194 -14.39 -9.50 -11.69
C VAL A 194 -13.13 -10.31 -11.98
N PHE A 195 -12.98 -10.80 -13.23
CA PHE A 195 -11.83 -11.60 -13.64
C PHE A 195 -10.51 -10.82 -13.55
N GLN A 196 -10.47 -9.58 -14.06
CA GLN A 196 -9.29 -8.72 -13.96
C GLN A 196 -8.92 -8.42 -12.50
N SER A 197 -9.93 -8.15 -11.65
CA SER A 197 -9.71 -7.91 -10.22
C SER A 197 -9.16 -9.16 -9.51
N LEU A 198 -9.58 -10.35 -9.90
CA LEU A 198 -9.02 -11.61 -9.38
C LEU A 198 -7.54 -11.77 -9.77
N LEU A 199 -7.19 -11.53 -11.03
CA LEU A 199 -5.80 -11.59 -11.49
C LEU A 199 -4.91 -10.59 -10.72
N VAL A 200 -5.37 -9.36 -10.54
CA VAL A 200 -4.67 -8.33 -9.76
C VAL A 200 -4.59 -8.71 -8.28
N ALA A 201 -5.65 -9.33 -7.72
CA ALA A 201 -5.64 -9.79 -6.33
C ALA A 201 -4.54 -10.85 -6.10
N VAL A 202 -4.40 -11.81 -7.01
CA VAL A 202 -3.39 -12.88 -6.87
C VAL A 202 -1.98 -12.32 -7.12
N SER A 203 -1.74 -11.65 -8.24
CA SER A 203 -0.41 -11.20 -8.65
C SER A 203 0.11 -10.05 -7.77
N SER A 204 -0.59 -8.94 -7.74
CA SER A 204 -0.20 -7.73 -7.02
C SER A 204 -0.66 -7.75 -5.56
N GLY A 205 -1.88 -8.25 -5.30
CA GLY A 205 -2.46 -8.26 -3.97
C GLY A 205 -1.78 -9.26 -3.03
N VAL A 206 -1.66 -10.51 -3.44
CA VAL A 206 -1.08 -11.57 -2.60
C VAL A 206 0.43 -11.66 -2.82
N ILE A 207 0.87 -12.00 -4.03
CA ILE A 207 2.28 -12.32 -4.26
C ILE A 207 3.18 -11.11 -4.03
N ALA A 208 2.95 -10.01 -4.76
CA ALA A 208 3.83 -8.85 -4.66
C ALA A 208 3.78 -8.19 -3.28
N THR A 209 2.59 -8.11 -2.65
CA THR A 209 2.47 -7.53 -1.30
C THR A 209 3.20 -8.37 -0.26
N ILE A 210 3.08 -9.70 -0.28
CA ILE A 210 3.80 -10.58 0.64
C ILE A 210 5.31 -10.44 0.45
N LEU A 211 5.80 -10.45 -0.80
CA LEU A 211 7.22 -10.28 -1.10
C LEU A 211 7.76 -8.94 -0.59
N PHE A 212 7.00 -7.86 -0.80
CA PHE A 212 7.35 -6.54 -0.28
C PHE A 212 7.41 -6.54 1.26
N PHE A 213 6.44 -7.16 1.93
CA PHE A 213 6.41 -7.25 3.39
C PHE A 213 7.57 -8.11 3.94
N ILE A 214 7.95 -9.19 3.25
CA ILE A 214 9.12 -10.00 3.61
C ILE A 214 10.40 -9.16 3.45
N ALA A 215 10.56 -8.46 2.33
CA ALA A 215 11.72 -7.64 2.06
C ALA A 215 11.89 -6.51 3.10
N THR A 216 10.82 -5.77 3.37
CA THR A 216 10.84 -4.69 4.36
C THR A 216 11.07 -5.19 5.79
N ASP A 217 10.55 -6.37 6.12
CA ASP A 217 10.73 -6.97 7.45
C ASP A 217 12.20 -7.38 7.72
N ARG A 218 12.91 -7.83 6.68
CA ARG A 218 14.34 -8.16 6.78
C ARG A 218 15.22 -6.95 7.11
N VAL A 219 14.81 -5.76 6.69
CA VAL A 219 15.55 -4.50 6.91
C VAL A 219 14.86 -3.57 7.90
N ARG A 220 13.90 -4.06 8.68
CA ARG A 220 13.06 -3.25 9.58
C ARG A 220 13.83 -2.38 10.57
N ASN A 221 15.04 -2.80 10.97
CA ASN A 221 15.89 -2.08 11.91
C ASN A 221 16.81 -1.05 11.23
N ASP A 222 16.83 -1.00 9.89
CA ASP A 222 17.65 -0.11 9.09
C ASP A 222 16.76 0.86 8.30
N GLN A 223 16.56 2.05 8.85
CA GLN A 223 15.71 3.06 8.22
C GLN A 223 16.27 3.57 6.88
N GLY A 224 17.59 3.50 6.69
CA GLY A 224 18.24 3.87 5.42
C GLY A 224 17.89 2.90 4.30
N LYS A 225 17.73 1.61 4.61
CA LYS A 225 17.32 0.58 3.63
C LYS A 225 15.80 0.51 3.44
N LEU A 226 15.02 1.07 4.36
CA LEU A 226 13.57 1.19 4.23
C LEU A 226 13.15 2.43 3.43
N ALA A 227 14.03 3.40 3.29
CA ALA A 227 13.84 4.60 2.48
C ALA A 227 14.20 4.35 1.03
#